data_a613b98438b8da9cc14d7a55fe56fd26
#
_entry.id   a613b98438b8da9cc14d7a55fe56fd26
#
_cell.length_a   1.000
_cell.length_b   1.000
_cell.length_c   1.000
_cell.angle_alpha   90.00
_cell.angle_beta   90.00
_cell.angle_gamma   90.00
#
_symmetry.space_group_name_H-M   'P 1'
#
loop_
_entity.id
_entity.type
_entity.pdbx_description
1 polymer ?
#
loop_
_entity_poly.entity_id
_entity_poly.type
_entity_poly.pdbx_seq_one_letter_code
_entity_poly.pdbx_strand_id
1 'polypeptide(L)'
;MKQYGDVILAYSIMLGLIVLVGFLQSWNIALSILCLCLISAVMTMGANIQWGYAGLINFGIMGYTALGGLAAVLVSVPPVKEAWRAGGMQIVLCALIIVSMIFGIRFILKKYQKSNKRNYIIAFVIIVGLISLRLISGPAIHLIESVNPATTGFLGGMGLPIIFSWIVGAFFAGALAYIIGKIALGLRADYLA
;
A
#
# COMPACT_ATOMS: atom_id res chain seq x y z
N MET A 1 -24.90 32.70 -6.69
CA MET A 1 -25.13 32.27 -8.08
C MET A 1 -23.86 32.29 -8.92
N LYS A 2 -22.95 33.29 -8.78
CA LYS A 2 -21.69 33.39 -9.54
C LYS A 2 -20.76 32.18 -9.30
N GLN A 3 -20.63 31.74 -8.07
CA GLN A 3 -19.76 30.64 -7.68
C GLN A 3 -20.14 29.27 -8.30
N TYR A 4 -21.44 28.99 -8.49
CA TYR A 4 -21.88 27.77 -9.18
C TYR A 4 -21.60 27.81 -10.71
N GLY A 5 -21.67 29.00 -11.32
CA GLY A 5 -21.34 29.17 -12.73
C GLY A 5 -19.87 28.87 -13.02
N ASP A 6 -18.96 29.33 -12.16
CA ASP A 6 -17.51 29.10 -12.30
C ASP A 6 -17.15 27.63 -12.13
N VAL A 7 -17.83 26.91 -11.22
CA VAL A 7 -17.63 25.48 -11.00
C VAL A 7 -18.14 24.67 -12.22
N ILE A 8 -19.33 24.97 -12.73
CA ILE A 8 -19.86 24.29 -13.91
C ILE A 8 -18.98 24.53 -15.13
N LEU A 9 -18.48 25.75 -15.30
CA LEU A 9 -17.53 26.08 -16.37
C LEU A 9 -16.26 25.25 -16.28
N ALA A 10 -15.66 25.14 -15.10
CA ALA A 10 -14.43 24.36 -14.88
C ALA A 10 -14.63 22.88 -15.24
N TYR A 11 -15.72 22.24 -14.76
CA TYR A 11 -16.02 20.86 -15.12
C TYR A 11 -16.33 20.66 -16.60
N SER A 12 -17.00 21.63 -17.24
CA SER A 12 -17.28 21.59 -18.68
C SER A 12 -15.99 21.67 -19.51
N ILE A 13 -15.05 22.52 -19.11
CA ILE A 13 -13.74 22.62 -19.77
C ILE A 13 -12.97 21.31 -19.58
N MET A 14 -12.95 20.75 -18.38
CA MET A 14 -12.26 19.47 -18.10
C MET A 14 -12.84 18.34 -18.96
N LEU A 15 -14.16 18.21 -19.04
CA LEU A 15 -14.81 17.18 -19.87
C LEU A 15 -14.51 17.42 -21.37
N GLY A 16 -14.55 18.66 -21.82
CA GLY A 16 -14.21 19.03 -23.21
C GLY A 16 -12.77 18.64 -23.56
N LEU A 17 -11.82 18.87 -22.65
CA LEU A 17 -10.41 18.47 -22.85
C LEU A 17 -10.26 16.94 -22.91
N ILE A 18 -10.95 16.17 -22.04
CA ILE A 18 -10.90 14.70 -22.06
C ILE A 18 -11.47 14.16 -23.39
N VAL A 19 -12.57 14.70 -23.86
CA VAL A 19 -13.17 14.32 -25.15
C VAL A 19 -12.23 14.67 -26.32
N LEU A 20 -11.58 15.82 -26.26
CA LEU A 20 -10.60 16.24 -27.27
C LEU A 20 -9.40 15.29 -27.32
N VAL A 21 -8.88 14.85 -26.17
CA VAL A 21 -7.81 13.83 -26.10
C VAL A 21 -8.32 12.50 -26.68
N GLY A 22 -9.57 12.12 -26.44
CA GLY A 22 -10.16 10.92 -27.01
C GLY A 22 -10.17 10.92 -28.55
N PHE A 23 -10.45 12.06 -29.16
CA PHE A 23 -10.43 12.20 -30.62
C PHE A 23 -9.02 12.39 -31.22
N LEU A 24 -8.13 13.09 -30.53
CA LEU A 24 -6.78 13.40 -31.04
C LEU A 24 -5.77 12.27 -30.85
N GLN A 25 -5.91 11.50 -29.75
CA GLN A 25 -4.95 10.45 -29.42
C GLN A 25 -5.60 9.06 -29.42
N SER A 26 -6.33 8.73 -28.34
CA SER A 26 -7.11 7.50 -28.27
C SER A 26 -8.10 7.54 -27.09
N TRP A 27 -9.22 6.83 -27.23
CA TRP A 27 -10.22 6.67 -26.17
C TRP A 27 -9.66 5.97 -24.94
N ASN A 28 -8.68 5.05 -25.10
CA ASN A 28 -8.04 4.38 -23.96
C ASN A 28 -7.27 5.37 -23.08
N ILE A 29 -6.57 6.33 -23.69
CA ILE A 29 -5.84 7.37 -22.95
C ILE A 29 -6.82 8.31 -22.27
N ALA A 30 -7.87 8.76 -22.96
CA ALA A 30 -8.89 9.62 -22.38
C ALA A 30 -9.59 8.99 -21.16
N LEU A 31 -9.94 7.70 -21.25
CA LEU A 31 -10.54 6.94 -20.14
C LEU A 31 -9.54 6.75 -18.98
N SER A 32 -8.25 6.53 -19.27
CA SER A 32 -7.21 6.45 -18.22
C SER A 32 -7.06 7.76 -17.48
N ILE A 33 -7.08 8.89 -18.18
CA ILE A 33 -7.06 10.22 -17.56
C ILE A 33 -8.31 10.44 -16.70
N LEU A 34 -9.49 10.07 -17.19
CA LEU A 34 -10.73 10.15 -16.42
C LEU A 34 -10.68 9.33 -15.14
N CYS A 35 -10.17 8.09 -15.21
CA CYS A 35 -9.97 7.25 -14.02
C CYS A 35 -9.05 7.90 -13.00
N LEU A 36 -7.91 8.48 -13.44
CA LEU A 36 -6.98 9.20 -12.55
C LEU A 36 -7.64 10.43 -11.91
N CYS A 37 -8.46 11.18 -12.66
CA CYS A 37 -9.23 12.30 -12.12
C CYS A 37 -10.22 11.85 -11.05
N LEU A 38 -10.93 10.74 -11.27
CA LEU A 38 -11.88 10.19 -10.30
C LEU A 38 -11.18 9.69 -9.02
N ILE A 39 -10.05 9.00 -9.17
CA ILE A 39 -9.22 8.57 -8.02
C ILE A 39 -8.76 9.79 -7.22
N SER A 40 -8.25 10.82 -7.90
CA SER A 40 -7.80 12.07 -7.26
C SER A 40 -8.96 12.79 -6.55
N ALA A 41 -10.15 12.79 -7.14
CA ALA A 41 -11.34 13.38 -6.52
C ALA A 41 -11.70 12.66 -5.21
N VAL A 42 -11.74 11.32 -5.20
CA VAL A 42 -12.00 10.53 -3.98
C VAL A 42 -10.93 10.80 -2.91
N MET A 43 -9.65 10.85 -3.30
CA MET A 43 -8.56 11.17 -2.36
C MET A 43 -8.70 12.58 -1.78
N THR A 44 -9.05 13.57 -2.60
CA THR A 44 -9.26 14.95 -2.17
C THR A 44 -10.46 15.06 -1.20
N MET A 45 -11.55 14.34 -1.47
CA MET A 45 -12.69 14.27 -0.54
C MET A 45 -12.27 13.68 0.80
N GLY A 46 -11.50 12.60 0.82
CA GLY A 46 -10.95 12.00 2.03
C GLY A 46 -10.04 12.96 2.80
N ALA A 47 -9.15 13.67 2.10
CA ALA A 47 -8.28 14.68 2.68
C ALA A 47 -9.09 15.84 3.28
N ASN A 48 -10.13 16.29 2.60
CA ASN A 48 -10.99 17.39 3.07
C ASN A 48 -11.77 17.02 4.33
N ILE A 49 -12.23 15.77 4.46
CA ILE A 49 -12.86 15.28 5.68
C ILE A 49 -11.88 15.32 6.85
N GLN A 50 -10.64 14.88 6.65
CA GLN A 50 -9.64 14.86 7.70
C GLN A 50 -9.17 16.27 8.07
N TRP A 51 -8.83 17.09 7.09
CA TRP A 51 -8.31 18.43 7.32
C TRP A 51 -9.42 19.44 7.63
N GLY A 52 -10.48 19.46 6.81
CA GLY A 52 -11.55 20.44 6.94
C GLY A 52 -12.43 20.23 8.18
N TYR A 53 -12.82 18.99 8.48
CA TYR A 53 -13.71 18.70 9.61
C TYR A 53 -12.97 18.29 10.87
N ALA A 54 -11.96 17.43 10.79
CA ALA A 54 -11.25 16.96 11.97
C ALA A 54 -10.04 17.84 12.35
N GLY A 55 -9.62 18.76 11.49
CA GLY A 55 -8.46 19.62 11.69
C GLY A 55 -7.14 18.85 11.81
N LEU A 56 -7.07 17.62 11.29
CA LEU A 56 -5.91 16.75 11.35
C LEU A 56 -5.23 16.73 9.99
N ILE A 57 -3.99 17.20 9.94
CA ILE A 57 -3.16 17.10 8.73
C ILE A 57 -2.61 15.68 8.65
N ASN A 58 -3.05 14.92 7.65
CA ASN A 58 -2.56 13.56 7.41
C ASN A 58 -1.85 13.49 6.05
N PHE A 59 -0.53 13.45 6.09
CA PHE A 59 0.30 13.24 4.89
C PHE A 59 0.31 11.78 4.41
N GLY A 60 -0.27 10.86 5.18
CA GLY A 60 -0.28 9.42 4.90
C GLY A 60 -1.30 8.95 3.86
N ILE A 61 -2.06 9.85 3.22
CA ILE A 61 -3.12 9.48 2.25
C ILE A 61 -2.54 8.64 1.10
N MET A 62 -1.34 8.97 0.62
CA MET A 62 -0.65 8.19 -0.41
C MET A 62 -0.35 6.75 0.04
N GLY A 63 -0.08 6.53 1.34
CA GLY A 63 0.12 5.19 1.90
C GLY A 63 -1.11 4.30 1.79
N TYR A 64 -2.30 4.84 1.99
CA TYR A 64 -3.55 4.07 1.84
C TYR A 64 -3.82 3.71 0.38
N THR A 65 -3.51 4.62 -0.54
CA THR A 65 -3.61 4.37 -1.99
C THR A 65 -2.63 3.28 -2.43
N ALA A 66 -1.38 3.34 -1.93
CA ALA A 66 -0.37 2.32 -2.20
C ALA A 66 -0.81 0.93 -1.69
N LEU A 67 -1.44 0.84 -0.52
CA LEU A 67 -2.01 -0.43 -0.01
C LEU A 67 -3.13 -0.97 -0.89
N GLY A 68 -4.00 -0.09 -1.39
CA GLY A 68 -5.04 -0.48 -2.34
C GLY A 68 -4.46 -1.04 -3.63
N GLY A 69 -3.44 -0.37 -4.19
CA GLY A 69 -2.70 -0.85 -5.37
C GLY A 69 -1.98 -2.17 -5.12
N LEU A 70 -1.33 -2.32 -3.97
CA LEU A 70 -0.69 -3.58 -3.56
C LEU A 70 -1.71 -4.72 -3.46
N ALA A 71 -2.87 -4.48 -2.86
CA ALA A 71 -3.95 -5.47 -2.77
C ALA A 71 -4.46 -5.88 -4.17
N ALA A 72 -4.58 -4.92 -5.10
CA ALA A 72 -4.97 -5.21 -6.48
C ALA A 72 -3.95 -6.13 -7.16
N VAL A 73 -2.66 -5.89 -7.00
CA VAL A 73 -1.59 -6.74 -7.56
C VAL A 73 -1.60 -8.12 -6.92
N LEU A 74 -1.63 -8.21 -5.59
CA LEU A 74 -1.55 -9.48 -4.86
C LEU A 74 -2.78 -10.39 -5.08
N VAL A 75 -3.95 -9.81 -5.32
CA VAL A 75 -5.19 -10.57 -5.45
C VAL A 75 -5.56 -10.82 -6.90
N SER A 76 -5.47 -9.82 -7.78
CA SER A 76 -6.03 -9.90 -9.13
C SER A 76 -5.05 -10.31 -10.21
N VAL A 77 -3.76 -9.97 -10.06
CA VAL A 77 -2.78 -10.33 -11.09
C VAL A 77 -2.57 -11.85 -11.09
N PRO A 78 -2.60 -12.52 -12.27
CA PRO A 78 -2.35 -13.96 -12.32
C PRO A 78 -0.92 -14.29 -11.89
N PRO A 79 -0.71 -15.44 -11.22
CA PRO A 79 0.62 -15.86 -10.78
C PRO A 79 1.53 -16.19 -11.97
N VAL A 80 2.75 -15.69 -11.94
CA VAL A 80 3.78 -15.96 -12.96
C VAL A 80 4.52 -17.23 -12.56
N LYS A 81 4.15 -18.37 -13.16
CA LYS A 81 4.69 -19.69 -12.80
C LYS A 81 6.22 -19.79 -12.92
N GLU A 82 6.80 -19.13 -13.90
CA GLU A 82 8.25 -19.11 -14.14
C GLU A 82 8.98 -18.37 -13.03
N ALA A 83 8.50 -17.21 -12.63
CA ALA A 83 9.05 -16.43 -11.54
C ALA A 83 8.91 -17.15 -10.18
N TRP A 84 7.79 -17.88 -9.98
CA TRP A 84 7.61 -18.71 -8.79
C TRP A 84 8.62 -19.86 -8.73
N ARG A 85 8.95 -20.49 -9.86
CA ARG A 85 9.98 -21.55 -9.93
C ARG A 85 11.39 -20.98 -9.73
N ALA A 86 11.66 -19.77 -10.21
CA ALA A 86 12.99 -19.15 -10.11
C ALA A 86 13.35 -18.72 -8.68
N GLY A 87 12.40 -18.13 -7.94
CA GLY A 87 12.72 -17.55 -6.62
C GLY A 87 11.55 -17.53 -5.63
N GLY A 88 10.37 -18.03 -6.00
CA GLY A 88 9.16 -17.93 -5.16
C GLY A 88 9.29 -18.61 -3.81
N MET A 89 9.95 -19.78 -3.74
CA MET A 89 10.16 -20.51 -2.48
C MET A 89 11.00 -19.70 -1.48
N GLN A 90 12.01 -18.96 -1.96
CA GLN A 90 12.85 -18.11 -1.11
C GLN A 90 12.05 -16.92 -0.54
N ILE A 91 11.10 -16.37 -1.31
CA ILE A 91 10.21 -15.31 -0.82
C ILE A 91 9.25 -15.84 0.25
N VAL A 92 8.72 -17.07 0.09
CA VAL A 92 7.92 -17.72 1.13
C VAL A 92 8.75 -17.94 2.41
N LEU A 93 10.02 -18.36 2.27
CA LEU A 93 10.95 -18.48 3.38
C LEU A 93 11.16 -17.13 4.09
N CYS A 94 11.33 -16.04 3.35
CA CYS A 94 11.42 -14.70 3.92
C CYS A 94 10.16 -14.33 4.71
N ALA A 95 8.98 -14.63 4.20
CA ALA A 95 7.72 -14.39 4.91
C ALA A 95 7.65 -15.20 6.22
N LEU A 96 8.07 -16.47 6.21
CA LEU A 96 8.14 -17.30 7.40
C LEU A 96 9.14 -16.76 8.44
N ILE A 97 10.29 -16.24 8.01
CA ILE A 97 11.26 -15.58 8.90
C ILE A 97 10.64 -14.35 9.56
N ILE A 98 9.92 -13.52 8.82
CA ILE A 98 9.23 -12.33 9.38
C ILE A 98 8.21 -12.77 10.42
N VAL A 99 7.37 -13.74 10.11
CA VAL A 99 6.36 -14.27 11.03
C VAL A 99 7.02 -14.84 12.29
N SER A 100 8.07 -15.67 12.14
CA SER A 100 8.80 -16.26 13.28
C SER A 100 9.46 -15.19 14.16
N MET A 101 9.98 -14.12 13.55
CA MET A 101 10.58 -12.98 14.25
C MET A 101 9.52 -12.24 15.08
N ILE A 102 8.33 -11.99 14.52
CA ILE A 102 7.21 -11.34 15.23
C ILE A 102 6.77 -12.21 16.44
N PHE A 103 6.60 -13.51 16.22
CA PHE A 103 6.23 -14.43 17.31
C PHE A 103 7.33 -14.52 18.36
N GLY A 104 8.59 -14.61 17.96
CA GLY A 104 9.75 -14.63 18.85
C GLY A 104 9.82 -13.38 19.74
N ILE A 105 9.66 -12.19 19.14
CA ILE A 105 9.63 -10.93 19.88
C ILE A 105 8.45 -10.91 20.86
N ARG A 106 7.24 -11.31 20.43
CA ARG A 106 6.07 -11.37 21.31
C ARG A 106 6.28 -12.34 22.49
N PHE A 107 6.88 -13.49 22.23
CA PHE A 107 7.21 -14.47 23.26
C PHE A 107 8.21 -13.93 24.28
N ILE A 108 9.29 -13.24 23.81
CA ILE A 108 10.29 -12.62 24.66
C ILE A 108 9.64 -11.52 25.52
N LEU A 109 8.78 -10.68 24.94
CA LEU A 109 8.06 -9.62 25.65
C LEU A 109 7.14 -10.17 26.75
N LYS A 110 6.51 -11.34 26.51
CA LYS A 110 5.62 -11.99 27.49
C LYS A 110 6.39 -12.70 28.60
N LYS A 111 7.52 -13.32 28.28
CA LYS A 111 8.28 -14.18 29.21
C LYS A 111 9.23 -13.40 30.12
N TYR A 112 9.83 -12.31 29.62
CA TYR A 112 10.85 -11.55 30.36
C TYR A 112 10.30 -10.22 30.84
N GLN A 113 10.54 -9.88 32.13
CA GLN A 113 10.22 -8.57 32.67
C GLN A 113 11.05 -7.47 31.99
N LYS A 114 10.59 -6.21 32.08
CA LYS A 114 11.25 -5.04 31.49
C LYS A 114 12.67 -4.89 32.08
N SER A 115 13.68 -5.27 31.32
CA SER A 115 15.11 -5.21 31.72
C SER A 115 15.96 -4.88 30.50
N ASN A 116 17.12 -4.30 30.74
CA ASN A 116 18.11 -4.05 29.66
C ASN A 116 18.51 -5.34 28.91
N LYS A 117 18.63 -6.46 29.62
CA LYS A 117 18.90 -7.77 29.03
C LYS A 117 17.86 -8.19 27.99
N ARG A 118 16.57 -7.95 28.29
CA ARG A 118 15.47 -8.22 27.35
C ARG A 118 15.62 -7.39 26.07
N ASN A 119 15.95 -6.11 26.21
CA ASN A 119 16.11 -5.23 25.05
C ASN A 119 17.30 -5.67 24.17
N TYR A 120 18.40 -6.13 24.75
CA TYR A 120 19.54 -6.69 24.00
C TYR A 120 19.16 -7.97 23.25
N ILE A 121 18.38 -8.87 23.87
CA ILE A 121 17.89 -10.10 23.20
C ILE A 121 16.98 -9.75 22.03
N ILE A 122 16.06 -8.79 22.19
CA ILE A 122 15.18 -8.33 21.11
C ILE A 122 16.00 -7.71 19.98
N ALA A 123 16.95 -6.84 20.30
CA ALA A 123 17.84 -6.23 19.31
C ALA A 123 18.64 -7.28 18.53
N PHE A 124 19.16 -8.29 19.21
CA PHE A 124 19.85 -9.41 18.58
C PHE A 124 18.96 -10.19 17.62
N VAL A 125 17.73 -10.53 18.03
CA VAL A 125 16.74 -11.23 17.17
C VAL A 125 16.42 -10.39 15.93
N ILE A 126 16.25 -9.07 16.09
CA ILE A 126 15.98 -8.17 14.97
C ILE A 126 17.17 -8.13 14.00
N ILE A 127 18.39 -7.96 14.52
CA ILE A 127 19.59 -7.87 13.69
C ILE A 127 19.82 -9.18 12.91
N VAL A 128 19.76 -10.32 13.58
CA VAL A 128 19.91 -11.63 12.94
C VAL A 128 18.78 -11.87 11.92
N GLY A 129 17.54 -11.51 12.25
CA GLY A 129 16.42 -11.61 11.34
C GLY A 129 16.57 -10.73 10.09
N LEU A 130 17.03 -9.49 10.23
CA LEU A 130 17.27 -8.59 9.09
C LEU A 130 18.44 -9.06 8.21
N ILE A 131 19.52 -9.58 8.80
CA ILE A 131 20.64 -10.13 8.04
C ILE A 131 20.20 -11.37 7.25
N SER A 132 19.47 -12.30 7.87
CA SER A 132 18.98 -13.50 7.19
C SER A 132 17.97 -13.16 6.09
N LEU A 133 17.09 -12.19 6.30
CA LEU A 133 16.19 -11.69 5.26
C LEU A 133 16.96 -11.14 4.07
N ARG A 134 17.98 -10.31 4.30
CA ARG A 134 18.77 -9.72 3.22
C ARG A 134 19.57 -10.77 2.42
N LEU A 135 20.12 -11.76 3.11
CA LEU A 135 20.88 -12.84 2.46
C LEU A 135 20.02 -13.73 1.58
N ILE A 136 18.74 -13.95 1.95
CA ILE A 136 17.83 -14.82 1.20
C ILE A 136 17.07 -13.99 0.14
N SER A 137 16.60 -12.80 0.46
CA SER A 137 15.79 -11.99 -0.47
C SER A 137 16.60 -11.43 -1.63
N GLY A 138 17.86 -11.03 -1.41
CA GLY A 138 18.67 -10.42 -2.46
C GLY A 138 18.81 -11.31 -3.70
N PRO A 139 19.38 -12.53 -3.58
CA PRO A 139 19.46 -13.45 -4.71
C PRO A 139 18.09 -13.83 -5.30
N ALA A 140 17.07 -14.01 -4.45
CA ALA A 140 15.75 -14.38 -4.89
C ALA A 140 15.10 -13.30 -5.77
N ILE A 141 15.22 -12.03 -5.39
CA ILE A 141 14.70 -10.90 -6.16
C ILE A 141 15.38 -10.84 -7.53
N HIS A 142 16.71 -10.94 -7.59
CA HIS A 142 17.43 -10.95 -8.86
C HIS A 142 17.02 -12.08 -9.78
N LEU A 143 16.81 -13.29 -9.24
CA LEU A 143 16.33 -14.43 -10.01
C LEU A 143 14.91 -14.21 -10.57
N ILE A 144 14.01 -13.62 -9.78
CA ILE A 144 12.65 -13.32 -10.21
C ILE A 144 12.64 -12.23 -11.28
N GLU A 145 13.40 -11.15 -11.08
CA GLU A 145 13.51 -10.04 -12.03
C GLU A 145 14.14 -10.47 -13.36
N SER A 146 15.05 -11.44 -13.35
CA SER A 146 15.73 -11.92 -14.56
C SER A 146 14.85 -12.81 -15.45
N VAL A 147 13.72 -13.32 -14.97
CA VAL A 147 12.84 -14.21 -15.75
C VAL A 147 12.29 -13.50 -16.99
N ASN A 148 11.78 -12.31 -16.86
CA ASN A 148 11.41 -11.45 -17.98
C ASN A 148 11.29 -9.99 -17.49
N PRO A 149 12.40 -9.24 -17.48
CA PRO A 149 12.44 -7.91 -16.85
C PRO A 149 11.43 -6.92 -17.41
N ALA A 150 11.07 -7.06 -18.70
CA ALA A 150 10.17 -6.11 -19.35
C ALA A 150 8.68 -6.36 -19.05
N THR A 151 8.27 -7.61 -18.74
CA THR A 151 6.85 -7.97 -18.66
C THR A 151 6.47 -8.76 -17.42
N THR A 152 7.36 -9.58 -16.86
CA THR A 152 7.03 -10.55 -15.79
C THR A 152 8.09 -10.61 -14.68
N GLY A 153 8.85 -9.55 -14.46
CA GLY A 153 9.86 -9.45 -13.38
C GLY A 153 9.25 -9.42 -11.97
N PHE A 154 8.10 -10.07 -11.75
CA PHE A 154 7.38 -10.15 -10.49
C PHE A 154 6.66 -11.49 -10.34
N LEU A 155 6.33 -11.85 -9.09
CA LEU A 155 5.66 -13.15 -8.78
C LEU A 155 4.20 -13.23 -9.24
N GLY A 156 3.55 -12.08 -9.44
CA GLY A 156 2.11 -12.01 -9.61
C GLY A 156 1.34 -12.15 -8.30
N GLY A 157 0.04 -12.37 -8.42
CA GLY A 157 -0.88 -12.54 -7.30
C GLY A 157 -1.64 -13.86 -7.36
N MET A 158 -2.86 -13.86 -6.83
CA MET A 158 -3.73 -15.04 -6.79
C MET A 158 -4.54 -15.27 -8.06
N GLY A 159 -4.61 -14.29 -8.98
CA GLY A 159 -5.42 -14.39 -10.19
C GLY A 159 -6.92 -14.37 -9.96
N LEU A 160 -7.39 -13.82 -8.85
CA LEU A 160 -8.80 -13.70 -8.52
C LEU A 160 -9.44 -12.49 -9.22
N PRO A 161 -10.78 -12.46 -9.41
CA PRO A 161 -11.48 -11.30 -9.93
C PRO A 161 -11.17 -10.02 -9.15
N ILE A 162 -11.04 -8.89 -9.84
CA ILE A 162 -10.64 -7.59 -9.27
C ILE A 162 -11.53 -7.13 -8.10
N ILE A 163 -12.79 -7.55 -8.08
CA ILE A 163 -13.76 -7.22 -7.02
C ILE A 163 -13.25 -7.69 -5.65
N PHE A 164 -12.60 -8.85 -5.58
CA PHE A 164 -12.02 -9.35 -4.33
C PHE A 164 -10.87 -8.47 -3.84
N SER A 165 -10.08 -7.89 -4.76
CA SER A 165 -9.01 -6.97 -4.38
C SER A 165 -9.53 -5.68 -3.74
N TRP A 166 -10.72 -5.21 -4.12
CA TRP A 166 -11.34 -4.04 -3.50
C TRP A 166 -11.67 -4.30 -2.03
N ILE A 167 -12.24 -5.47 -1.74
CA ILE A 167 -12.57 -5.87 -0.36
C ILE A 167 -11.30 -6.00 0.48
N VAL A 168 -10.29 -6.70 -0.06
CA VAL A 168 -9.01 -6.91 0.61
C VAL A 168 -8.28 -5.58 0.80
N GLY A 169 -8.22 -4.74 -0.22
CA GLY A 169 -7.61 -3.41 -0.18
C GLY A 169 -8.29 -2.50 0.83
N ALA A 170 -9.63 -2.47 0.85
CA ALA A 170 -10.41 -1.70 1.81
C ALA A 170 -10.15 -2.16 3.26
N PHE A 171 -10.05 -3.47 3.49
CA PHE A 171 -9.75 -4.03 4.81
C PHE A 171 -8.35 -3.61 5.30
N PHE A 172 -7.32 -3.78 4.47
CA PHE A 172 -5.95 -3.42 4.86
C PHE A 172 -5.77 -1.92 5.02
N ALA A 173 -6.30 -1.11 4.10
CA ALA A 173 -6.25 0.34 4.21
C ALA A 173 -7.02 0.84 5.44
N GLY A 174 -8.20 0.28 5.71
CA GLY A 174 -9.01 0.60 6.90
C GLY A 174 -8.33 0.20 8.21
N ALA A 175 -7.72 -0.98 8.27
CA ALA A 175 -6.96 -1.43 9.43
C ALA A 175 -5.77 -0.51 9.72
N LEU A 176 -5.00 -0.13 8.69
CA LEU A 176 -3.89 0.82 8.84
C LEU A 176 -4.39 2.19 9.26
N ALA A 177 -5.47 2.68 8.64
CA ALA A 177 -6.09 3.96 9.00
C ALA A 177 -6.55 3.98 10.46
N TYR A 178 -7.13 2.88 10.95
CA TYR A 178 -7.52 2.74 12.35
C TYR A 178 -6.32 2.81 13.31
N ILE A 179 -5.23 2.08 12.98
CA ILE A 179 -4.01 2.07 13.81
C ILE A 179 -3.39 3.47 13.87
N ILE A 180 -3.22 4.12 12.71
CA ILE A 180 -2.64 5.47 12.62
C ILE A 180 -3.56 6.49 13.31
N GLY A 181 -4.87 6.40 13.10
CA GLY A 181 -5.84 7.27 13.73
C GLY A 181 -5.80 7.17 15.25
N LYS A 182 -5.72 5.95 15.80
CA LYS A 182 -5.61 5.72 17.24
C LYS A 182 -4.34 6.32 17.84
N ILE A 183 -3.20 6.21 17.14
CA ILE A 183 -1.93 6.81 17.58
C ILE A 183 -2.01 8.34 17.48
N ALA A 184 -2.48 8.87 16.35
CA ALA A 184 -2.54 10.32 16.14
C ALA A 184 -3.50 11.03 17.10
N LEU A 185 -4.66 10.43 17.41
CA LEU A 185 -5.61 10.97 18.37
C LEU A 185 -5.07 10.90 19.80
N GLY A 186 -4.30 9.85 20.15
CA GLY A 186 -3.65 9.74 21.45
C GLY A 186 -2.60 10.85 21.68
N LEU A 187 -1.81 11.18 20.66
CA LEU A 187 -0.81 12.25 20.74
C LEU A 187 -1.45 13.64 20.89
N ARG A 188 -2.62 13.88 20.29
CA ARG A 188 -3.30 15.17 20.38
C ARG A 188 -3.85 15.44 21.78
N ALA A 189 -4.24 14.41 22.51
CA ALA A 189 -4.70 14.56 23.89
C ALA A 189 -3.59 15.06 24.83
N ASP A 190 -2.35 14.61 24.60
CA ASP A 190 -1.18 15.02 25.39
C ASP A 190 -0.69 16.44 25.07
N TYR A 191 -0.96 16.95 23.86
CA TYR A 191 -0.60 18.33 23.47
C TYR A 191 -1.62 19.38 23.90
N LEU A 192 -2.81 18.99 24.33
CA LEU A 192 -3.88 19.87 24.77
C LEU A 192 -4.04 19.91 26.30
N ALA A 193 -3.26 19.12 27.03
CA ALA A 193 -3.13 19.17 28.49
C ALA A 193 -1.90 19.95 28.91
#